data_7fae9c39c75a791887c5467c8d28b793
#
_entry.id   7fae9c39c75a791887c5467c8d28b793
#
_cell.length_a   1.000
_cell.length_b   1.000
_cell.length_c   1.000
_cell.angle_alpha   90.00
_cell.angle_beta   90.00
_cell.angle_gamma   90.00
#
_symmetry.space_group_name_H-M   'P 1'
#
loop_
_entity.id
_entity.type
_entity.pdbx_description
1 polymer ?
#
loop_
_entity_poly.entity_id
_entity_poly.type
_entity_poly.pdbx_seq_one_letter_code
_entity_poly.pdbx_strand_id
1 'polypeptide(L)'
;MLEINNLVAGYGERRVLSGISLTLKNGELTSVIGPNGSGKSTLLKAIIGVVQSSSGEIISGDRNLLSLSYRERAKKLSYLPQGKPLPDMSVRQMVLHGRFPHIEYPRKYTARDREIALGAMQKMGVDSFADSPLSSLSGGMRQNAYLALCLAQDTEFLLLDEPTTYLDIKNQLSLMRRLRSLAEEGRGILTVMHDITLALNFSDKIAVLSGGNIVFYGTPQEVLKSGIIKTVFDVEINNDYSLKIKK
;
A
#
# COMPACT_ATOMS: atom_id res chain seq x y z
N MET A 1 -1.89 10.66 11.19
CA MET A 1 -2.12 11.29 9.87
C MET A 1 -0.79 11.42 9.15
N LEU A 2 -0.74 11.11 7.85
CA LEU A 2 0.42 11.29 6.97
C LEU A 2 0.04 12.32 5.90
N GLU A 3 0.77 13.42 5.84
CA GLU A 3 0.55 14.51 4.88
C GLU A 3 1.69 14.55 3.87
N ILE A 4 1.35 14.53 2.61
CA ILE A 4 2.28 14.69 1.50
C ILE A 4 2.00 16.05 0.88
N ASN A 5 2.99 16.93 0.86
CA ASN A 5 2.86 18.32 0.45
C ASN A 5 3.81 18.63 -0.70
N ASN A 6 3.24 18.93 -1.88
CA ASN A 6 3.96 19.36 -3.08
C ASN A 6 5.17 18.46 -3.45
N LEU A 7 5.02 17.13 -3.28
CA LEU A 7 6.09 16.17 -3.51
C LEU A 7 6.45 16.09 -5.00
N VAL A 8 7.70 16.39 -5.32
CA VAL A 8 8.30 16.22 -6.64
C VAL A 8 9.35 15.13 -6.56
N ALA A 9 9.23 14.09 -7.39
CA ALA A 9 10.16 12.95 -7.36
C ALA A 9 10.33 12.31 -8.75
N GLY A 10 11.44 11.58 -8.92
CA GLY A 10 11.74 10.92 -10.18
C GLY A 10 13.05 10.14 -10.14
N TYR A 11 13.54 9.76 -11.31
CA TYR A 11 14.73 8.95 -11.50
C TYR A 11 15.79 9.75 -12.28
N GLY A 12 16.91 10.09 -11.64
CA GLY A 12 17.91 10.98 -12.22
C GLY A 12 17.27 12.32 -12.60
N GLU A 13 17.44 12.76 -13.84
CA GLU A 13 16.84 14.01 -14.34
C GLU A 13 15.36 13.87 -14.73
N ARG A 14 14.85 12.64 -14.85
CA ARG A 14 13.47 12.38 -15.26
C ARG A 14 12.52 12.59 -14.10
N ARG A 15 11.80 13.71 -14.09
CA ARG A 15 10.68 13.94 -13.17
C ARG A 15 9.51 13.04 -13.54
N VAL A 16 8.95 12.34 -12.53
CA VAL A 16 7.78 11.47 -12.69
C VAL A 16 6.58 12.01 -11.91
N LEU A 17 6.83 12.63 -10.76
CA LEU A 17 5.81 13.25 -9.92
C LEU A 17 6.04 14.76 -9.88
N SER A 18 4.98 15.56 -10.03
CA SER A 18 5.04 17.00 -10.26
C SER A 18 4.19 17.77 -9.23
N GLY A 19 4.56 17.71 -7.94
CA GLY A 19 3.86 18.46 -6.89
C GLY A 19 2.65 17.70 -6.33
N ILE A 20 2.83 16.45 -5.97
CA ILE A 20 1.80 15.62 -5.36
C ILE A 20 1.46 16.13 -3.96
N SER A 21 0.18 16.40 -3.72
CA SER A 21 -0.36 16.68 -2.39
C SER A 21 -1.52 15.74 -2.09
N LEU A 22 -1.43 15.03 -0.98
CA LEU A 22 -2.46 14.12 -0.52
C LEU A 22 -2.33 13.87 0.98
N THR A 23 -3.44 13.59 1.65
CA THR A 23 -3.48 13.27 3.08
C THR A 23 -4.01 11.86 3.28
N LEU A 24 -3.29 11.04 4.05
CA LEU A 24 -3.72 9.73 4.50
C LEU A 24 -3.99 9.77 6.00
N LYS A 25 -5.22 9.54 6.40
CA LYS A 25 -5.57 9.49 7.82
C LYS A 25 -5.46 8.08 8.38
N ASN A 26 -5.21 8.00 9.69
CA ASN A 26 -5.36 6.76 10.42
C ASN A 26 -6.83 6.33 10.38
N GLY A 27 -7.07 5.05 10.18
CA GLY A 27 -8.44 4.52 10.04
C GLY A 27 -9.02 4.63 8.63
N GLU A 28 -8.31 5.20 7.67
CA GLU A 28 -8.75 5.34 6.28
C GLU A 28 -8.02 4.39 5.32
N LEU A 29 -8.76 3.85 4.37
CA LEU A 29 -8.23 3.17 3.20
C LEU A 29 -8.34 4.13 2.00
N THR A 30 -7.20 4.61 1.52
CA THR A 30 -7.10 5.45 0.32
C THR A 30 -6.53 4.66 -0.84
N SER A 31 -7.22 4.69 -1.99
CA SER A 31 -6.73 4.10 -3.23
C SER A 31 -6.15 5.14 -4.17
N VAL A 32 -5.02 4.81 -4.79
CA VAL A 32 -4.44 5.56 -5.91
C VAL A 32 -4.73 4.81 -7.20
N ILE A 33 -5.52 5.40 -8.08
CA ILE A 33 -5.81 4.88 -9.41
C ILE A 33 -5.23 5.80 -10.48
N GLY A 34 -5.01 5.29 -11.67
CA GLY A 34 -4.47 6.07 -12.80
C GLY A 34 -3.99 5.16 -13.92
N PRO A 35 -3.77 5.69 -15.13
CA PRO A 35 -3.23 4.94 -16.26
C PRO A 35 -1.86 4.33 -15.96
N ASN A 36 -1.43 3.37 -16.79
CA ASN A 36 -0.07 2.85 -16.72
C ASN A 36 0.94 3.98 -17.00
N GLY A 37 2.02 4.00 -16.23
CA GLY A 37 3.03 5.06 -16.35
C GLY A 37 2.67 6.40 -15.70
N SER A 38 1.51 6.54 -15.05
CA SER A 38 1.12 7.80 -14.38
C SER A 38 1.96 8.17 -13.16
N GLY A 39 2.76 7.24 -12.61
CA GLY A 39 3.63 7.48 -11.44
C GLY A 39 3.17 6.83 -10.14
N LYS A 40 2.15 5.97 -10.14
CA LYS A 40 1.57 5.36 -8.92
C LYS A 40 2.60 4.65 -8.04
N SER A 41 3.35 3.70 -8.59
CA SER A 41 4.42 3.01 -7.84
C SER A 41 5.58 3.93 -7.48
N THR A 42 5.84 4.97 -8.29
CA THR A 42 6.84 6.00 -7.98
C THR A 42 6.41 6.81 -6.76
N LEU A 43 5.11 7.11 -6.62
CA LEU A 43 4.58 7.79 -5.44
C LEU A 43 4.85 6.99 -4.17
N LEU A 44 4.50 5.70 -4.14
CA LEU A 44 4.77 4.87 -2.98
C LEU A 44 6.27 4.77 -2.67
N LYS A 45 7.11 4.59 -3.70
CA LYS A 45 8.56 4.52 -3.55
C LYS A 45 9.18 5.84 -3.08
N ALA A 46 8.62 6.98 -3.47
CA ALA A 46 9.05 8.30 -3.00
C ALA A 46 8.68 8.50 -1.51
N ILE A 47 7.47 8.07 -1.11
CA ILE A 47 7.02 8.16 0.29
C ILE A 47 7.96 7.36 1.21
N ILE A 48 8.37 6.16 0.82
CA ILE A 48 9.30 5.35 1.62
C ILE A 48 10.77 5.77 1.44
N GLY A 49 11.06 6.69 0.51
CA GLY A 49 12.40 7.24 0.23
C GLY A 49 13.30 6.34 -0.61
N VAL A 50 12.76 5.37 -1.33
CA VAL A 50 13.50 4.58 -2.34
C VAL A 50 13.72 5.39 -3.60
N VAL A 51 12.75 6.23 -3.98
CA VAL A 51 12.91 7.23 -5.03
C VAL A 51 13.18 8.58 -4.38
N GLN A 52 14.21 9.26 -4.82
CA GLN A 52 14.60 10.56 -4.29
C GLN A 52 13.59 11.63 -4.68
N SER A 53 13.14 12.41 -3.68
CA SER A 53 12.36 13.62 -3.89
C SER A 53 13.30 14.80 -4.12
N SER A 54 12.99 15.63 -5.10
CA SER A 54 13.72 16.88 -5.38
C SER A 54 13.12 18.07 -4.61
N SER A 55 11.85 18.00 -4.22
CA SER A 55 11.17 18.99 -3.38
C SER A 55 9.92 18.40 -2.75
N GLY A 56 9.33 19.14 -1.80
CA GLY A 56 8.15 18.76 -1.06
C GLY A 56 8.48 18.14 0.29
N GLU A 57 7.43 17.79 1.03
CA GLU A 57 7.53 17.28 2.39
C GLU A 57 6.57 16.10 2.59
N ILE A 58 6.94 15.20 3.50
CA ILE A 58 6.09 14.09 3.96
C ILE A 58 6.06 14.15 5.48
N ILE A 59 4.95 14.63 6.04
CA ILE A 59 4.82 14.92 7.47
C ILE A 59 3.99 13.83 8.15
N SER A 60 4.49 13.31 9.27
CA SER A 60 3.73 12.42 10.17
C SER A 60 3.93 12.89 11.60
N GLY A 61 2.86 13.40 12.22
CA GLY A 61 2.96 14.16 13.46
C GLY A 61 3.82 15.41 13.25
N ASP A 62 4.80 15.64 14.11
CA ASP A 62 5.69 16.80 14.04
C ASP A 62 6.98 16.54 13.22
N ARG A 63 7.05 15.43 12.48
CA ARG A 63 8.29 15.01 11.80
C ARG A 63 8.14 14.92 10.30
N ASN A 64 9.09 15.49 9.57
CA ASN A 64 9.24 15.23 8.15
C ASN A 64 9.96 13.89 7.95
N LEU A 65 9.25 12.91 7.36
CA LEU A 65 9.78 11.57 7.16
C LEU A 65 10.96 11.53 6.19
N LEU A 66 11.09 12.52 5.29
CA LEU A 66 12.21 12.59 4.36
C LEU A 66 13.55 12.86 5.07
N SER A 67 13.53 13.49 6.25
CA SER A 67 14.73 13.74 7.07
C SER A 67 15.13 12.56 7.97
N LEU A 68 14.26 11.53 8.11
CA LEU A 68 14.53 10.37 8.94
C LEU A 68 15.45 9.37 8.25
N SER A 69 16.23 8.63 9.04
CA SER A 69 16.94 7.44 8.57
C SER A 69 15.95 6.40 8.02
N TYR A 70 16.41 5.52 7.13
CA TYR A 70 15.60 4.41 6.60
C TYR A 70 14.98 3.56 7.71
N ARG A 71 15.73 3.30 8.78
CA ARG A 71 15.27 2.52 9.94
C ARG A 71 14.14 3.21 10.69
N GLU A 72 14.26 4.50 10.95
CA GLU A 72 13.22 5.28 11.64
C GLU A 72 11.96 5.38 10.79
N ARG A 73 12.11 5.61 9.48
CA ARG A 73 11.00 5.64 8.54
C ARG A 73 10.30 4.28 8.45
N ALA A 74 11.06 3.17 8.46
CA ALA A 74 10.51 1.82 8.48
C ALA A 74 9.76 1.46 9.77
N LYS A 75 9.92 2.21 10.86
CA LYS A 75 9.07 2.10 12.06
C LYS A 75 7.73 2.84 11.92
N LYS A 76 7.56 3.67 10.88
CA LYS A 76 6.34 4.44 10.62
C LYS A 76 5.56 3.93 9.43
N LEU A 77 6.25 3.46 8.40
CA LEU A 77 5.71 3.05 7.11
C LEU A 77 6.13 1.62 6.79
N SER A 78 5.20 0.75 6.45
CA SER A 78 5.49 -0.52 5.77
C SER A 78 5.12 -0.44 4.30
N TYR A 79 5.85 -1.17 3.46
CA TYR A 79 5.66 -1.15 2.02
C TYR A 79 5.63 -2.55 1.43
N LEU A 80 4.59 -2.83 0.68
CA LEU A 80 4.45 -4.05 -0.11
C LEU A 80 4.67 -3.71 -1.59
N PRO A 81 5.78 -4.12 -2.22
CA PRO A 81 6.02 -3.89 -3.64
C PRO A 81 5.16 -4.81 -4.52
N GLN A 82 4.92 -4.40 -5.77
CA GLN A 82 4.24 -5.21 -6.78
C GLN A 82 5.01 -6.51 -7.09
N GLY A 83 6.29 -6.40 -7.42
CA GLY A 83 7.19 -7.54 -7.62
C GLY A 83 7.80 -8.01 -6.31
N LYS A 84 7.67 -9.30 -6.00
CA LYS A 84 8.16 -9.88 -4.75
C LYS A 84 9.10 -11.03 -5.07
N PRO A 85 10.32 -11.04 -4.50
CA PRO A 85 11.19 -12.20 -4.59
C PRO A 85 10.52 -13.40 -3.91
N LEU A 86 10.87 -14.60 -4.33
CA LEU A 86 10.47 -15.83 -3.65
C LEU A 86 11.71 -16.41 -2.94
N PRO A 87 12.00 -15.97 -1.72
CA PRO A 87 13.15 -16.45 -0.99
C PRO A 87 12.94 -17.89 -0.50
N ASP A 88 14.04 -18.64 -0.40
CA ASP A 88 14.03 -19.99 0.18
C ASP A 88 14.02 -19.90 1.72
N MET A 89 12.83 -19.73 2.26
CA MET A 89 12.59 -19.64 3.71
C MET A 89 11.14 -20.00 4.05
N SER A 90 10.89 -20.30 5.34
CA SER A 90 9.53 -20.53 5.82
C SER A 90 8.73 -19.22 5.95
N VAL A 91 7.39 -19.34 6.00
CA VAL A 91 6.48 -18.23 6.25
C VAL A 91 6.86 -17.50 7.56
N ARG A 92 7.12 -18.25 8.63
CA ARG A 92 7.53 -17.70 9.92
C ARG A 92 8.81 -16.87 9.82
N GLN A 93 9.82 -17.39 9.14
CA GLN A 93 11.09 -16.67 8.94
C GLN A 93 10.86 -15.37 8.19
N MET A 94 10.09 -15.41 7.08
CA MET A 94 9.80 -14.23 6.30
C MET A 94 9.02 -13.19 7.13
N VAL A 95 7.97 -13.58 7.83
CA VAL A 95 7.15 -12.66 8.62
C VAL A 95 7.96 -12.03 9.75
N LEU A 96 8.84 -12.79 10.39
CA LEU A 96 9.78 -12.26 11.39
C LEU A 96 10.70 -11.17 10.84
N HIS A 97 11.05 -11.19 9.53
CA HIS A 97 11.83 -10.11 8.93
C HIS A 97 11.10 -8.75 9.00
N GLY A 98 9.78 -8.72 9.11
CA GLY A 98 9.03 -7.49 9.39
C GLY A 98 9.48 -6.78 10.67
N ARG A 99 10.03 -7.52 11.64
CA ARG A 99 10.54 -6.97 12.90
C ARG A 99 11.92 -6.30 12.78
N PHE A 100 12.60 -6.43 11.62
CA PHE A 100 13.96 -5.95 11.44
C PHE A 100 14.21 -4.49 11.84
N PRO A 101 13.32 -3.51 11.57
CA PRO A 101 13.50 -2.14 12.01
C PRO A 101 13.54 -1.95 13.53
N HIS A 102 13.00 -2.90 14.29
CA HIS A 102 12.91 -2.84 15.76
C HIS A 102 14.05 -3.57 16.48
N ILE A 103 14.84 -4.37 15.76
CA ILE A 103 15.91 -5.16 16.39
C ILE A 103 17.11 -4.25 16.70
N GLU A 104 17.53 -4.28 17.96
CA GLU A 104 18.75 -3.63 18.43
C GLU A 104 19.91 -4.62 18.53
N TYR A 105 21.11 -4.10 18.75
CA TYR A 105 22.28 -4.96 18.98
C TYR A 105 22.25 -5.61 20.38
N PRO A 106 22.60 -6.89 20.52
CA PRO A 106 22.88 -7.89 19.50
C PRO A 106 21.61 -8.32 18.75
N ARG A 107 21.69 -8.38 17.40
CA ARG A 107 20.54 -8.59 16.49
C ARG A 107 19.83 -9.94 16.71
N LYS A 108 19.00 -10.03 17.74
CA LYS A 108 18.22 -11.23 18.09
C LYS A 108 16.74 -10.88 18.21
N TYR A 109 15.89 -11.73 17.65
CA TYR A 109 14.45 -11.63 17.86
C TYR A 109 14.07 -11.98 19.28
N THR A 110 13.30 -11.13 19.92
CA THR A 110 12.74 -11.33 21.27
C THR A 110 11.52 -12.25 21.22
N ALA A 111 11.02 -12.68 22.39
CA ALA A 111 9.73 -13.38 22.48
C ALA A 111 8.59 -12.51 21.96
N ARG A 112 8.61 -11.19 22.25
CA ARG A 112 7.61 -10.22 21.76
C ARG A 112 7.62 -10.11 20.24
N ASP A 113 8.78 -10.13 19.59
CA ASP A 113 8.85 -10.08 18.10
C ASP A 113 8.20 -11.31 17.48
N ARG A 114 8.39 -12.50 18.10
CA ARG A 114 7.76 -13.74 17.65
C ARG A 114 6.24 -13.73 17.85
N GLU A 115 5.77 -13.17 18.95
CA GLU A 115 4.33 -13.00 19.24
C GLU A 115 3.68 -12.05 18.24
N ILE A 116 4.30 -10.89 17.95
CA ILE A 116 3.81 -9.94 16.94
C ILE A 116 3.76 -10.60 15.57
N ALA A 117 4.81 -11.34 15.19
CA ALA A 117 4.84 -12.05 13.91
C ALA A 117 3.76 -13.15 13.84
N LEU A 118 3.51 -13.88 14.92
CA LEU A 118 2.44 -14.88 14.99
C LEU A 118 1.07 -14.21 14.85
N GLY A 119 0.80 -13.12 15.57
CA GLY A 119 -0.43 -12.36 15.47
C GLY A 119 -0.67 -11.81 14.05
N ALA A 120 0.39 -11.37 13.37
CA ALA A 120 0.31 -10.94 11.98
C ALA A 120 -0.04 -12.10 11.04
N MET A 121 0.55 -13.29 11.24
CA MET A 121 0.21 -14.49 10.47
C MET A 121 -1.25 -14.90 10.69
N GLN A 122 -1.74 -14.87 11.92
CA GLN A 122 -3.14 -15.18 12.26
C GLN A 122 -4.10 -14.21 11.59
N LYS A 123 -3.83 -12.90 11.65
CA LYS A 123 -4.65 -11.87 10.96
C LYS A 123 -4.73 -12.10 9.46
N MET A 124 -3.66 -12.61 8.84
CA MET A 124 -3.62 -12.91 7.41
C MET A 124 -4.05 -14.36 7.08
N GLY A 125 -4.33 -15.21 8.08
CA GLY A 125 -4.78 -16.59 7.89
C GLY A 125 -3.70 -17.47 7.27
N VAL A 126 -2.45 -17.31 7.68
CA VAL A 126 -1.28 -18.10 7.22
C VAL A 126 -0.50 -18.74 8.37
N ASP A 127 -1.01 -18.67 9.58
CA ASP A 127 -0.38 -19.21 10.78
C ASP A 127 -0.25 -20.74 10.75
N SER A 128 -1.24 -21.45 10.19
CA SER A 128 -1.17 -22.90 9.98
C SER A 128 -0.07 -23.34 9.01
N PHE A 129 0.46 -22.42 8.21
CA PHE A 129 1.56 -22.63 7.26
C PHE A 129 2.88 -22.02 7.73
N ALA A 130 2.98 -21.66 9.01
CA ALA A 130 4.14 -20.93 9.56
C ALA A 130 5.48 -21.60 9.24
N ASP A 131 5.57 -22.90 9.32
CA ASP A 131 6.79 -23.67 9.09
C ASP A 131 6.93 -24.21 7.65
N SER A 132 5.92 -23.94 6.79
CA SER A 132 5.96 -24.31 5.38
C SER A 132 6.86 -23.36 4.58
N PRO A 133 7.59 -23.86 3.56
CA PRO A 133 8.34 -23.00 2.66
C PRO A 133 7.38 -22.13 1.83
N LEU A 134 7.78 -20.88 1.58
CA LEU A 134 6.99 -19.93 0.79
C LEU A 134 6.65 -20.44 -0.62
N SER A 135 7.54 -21.25 -1.19
CA SER A 135 7.37 -21.85 -2.52
C SER A 135 6.19 -22.82 -2.60
N SER A 136 5.80 -23.46 -1.48
CA SER A 136 4.68 -24.41 -1.42
C SER A 136 3.30 -23.74 -1.33
N LEU A 137 3.24 -22.42 -1.06
CA LEU A 137 2.00 -21.70 -0.92
C LEU A 137 1.36 -21.36 -2.27
N SER A 138 0.02 -21.36 -2.32
CA SER A 138 -0.71 -20.78 -3.46
C SER A 138 -0.42 -19.28 -3.60
N GLY A 139 -0.68 -18.70 -4.77
CA GLY A 139 -0.45 -17.26 -5.01
C GLY A 139 -1.14 -16.36 -3.99
N GLY A 140 -2.41 -16.64 -3.66
CA GLY A 140 -3.17 -15.88 -2.66
C GLY A 140 -2.62 -16.03 -1.24
N MET A 141 -2.24 -17.25 -0.84
CA MET A 141 -1.62 -17.48 0.47
C MET A 141 -0.25 -16.82 0.59
N ARG A 142 0.53 -16.85 -0.49
CA ARG A 142 1.81 -16.15 -0.56
C ARG A 142 1.63 -14.65 -0.42
N GLN A 143 0.62 -14.07 -1.08
CA GLN A 143 0.24 -12.67 -0.93
C GLN A 143 -0.09 -12.33 0.53
N ASN A 144 -0.89 -13.18 1.19
CA ASN A 144 -1.22 -13.01 2.61
C ASN A 144 0.02 -13.11 3.51
N ALA A 145 1.00 -13.97 3.19
CA ALA A 145 2.24 -14.07 3.94
C ALA A 145 3.10 -12.79 3.81
N TYR A 146 3.16 -12.17 2.62
CA TYR A 146 3.82 -10.86 2.45
C TYR A 146 3.10 -9.74 3.19
N LEU A 147 1.77 -9.75 3.22
CA LEU A 147 1.01 -8.80 4.02
C LEU A 147 1.22 -9.02 5.53
N ALA A 148 1.33 -10.26 5.97
CA ALA A 148 1.70 -10.58 7.36
C ALA A 148 3.08 -10.01 7.72
N LEU A 149 4.07 -10.05 6.80
CA LEU A 149 5.36 -9.39 6.99
C LEU A 149 5.19 -7.88 7.18
N CYS A 150 4.39 -7.22 6.34
CA CYS A 150 4.10 -5.78 6.48
C CYS A 150 3.41 -5.47 7.81
N LEU A 151 2.48 -6.32 8.25
CA LEU A 151 1.80 -6.15 9.54
C LEU A 151 2.72 -6.39 10.74
N ALA A 152 3.64 -7.38 10.63
CA ALA A 152 4.62 -7.65 11.66
C ALA A 152 5.61 -6.49 11.85
N GLN A 153 5.78 -5.63 10.85
CA GLN A 153 6.56 -4.40 10.97
C GLN A 153 5.92 -3.40 11.95
N ASP A 154 4.63 -3.56 12.28
CA ASP A 154 3.88 -2.83 13.30
C ASP A 154 3.94 -1.31 13.13
N THR A 155 3.55 -0.86 11.95
CA THR A 155 3.58 0.54 11.52
C THR A 155 2.19 1.18 11.54
N GLU A 156 2.15 2.51 11.62
CA GLU A 156 0.92 3.30 11.54
C GLU A 156 0.32 3.29 10.13
N PHE A 157 1.18 3.23 9.09
CA PHE A 157 0.75 3.31 7.70
C PHE A 157 1.26 2.12 6.89
N LEU A 158 0.36 1.56 6.06
CA LEU A 158 0.65 0.51 5.09
C LEU A 158 0.55 1.08 3.68
N LEU A 159 1.63 0.93 2.89
CA LEU A 159 1.70 1.33 1.50
C LEU A 159 1.75 0.07 0.64
N LEU A 160 0.74 -0.14 -0.21
CA LEU A 160 0.54 -1.39 -0.94
C LEU A 160 0.53 -1.12 -2.45
N ASP A 161 1.50 -1.69 -3.16
CA ASP A 161 1.63 -1.54 -4.61
C ASP A 161 0.96 -2.72 -5.32
N GLU A 162 -0.25 -2.51 -5.82
CA GLU A 162 -1.07 -3.48 -6.54
C GLU A 162 -1.24 -4.82 -5.78
N PRO A 163 -1.76 -4.81 -4.56
CA PRO A 163 -1.82 -6.03 -3.74
C PRO A 163 -2.80 -7.09 -4.28
N THR A 164 -3.72 -6.73 -5.16
CA THR A 164 -4.74 -7.62 -5.73
C THR A 164 -4.32 -8.28 -7.06
N THR A 165 -3.19 -7.87 -7.64
CA THR A 165 -2.72 -8.39 -8.93
C THR A 165 -2.41 -9.88 -8.84
N TYR A 166 -2.77 -10.65 -9.85
CA TYR A 166 -2.66 -12.11 -9.93
C TYR A 166 -3.54 -12.92 -8.97
N LEU A 167 -4.48 -12.28 -8.27
CA LEU A 167 -5.47 -12.96 -7.45
C LEU A 167 -6.77 -13.16 -8.23
N ASP A 168 -7.44 -14.30 -8.02
CA ASP A 168 -8.81 -14.49 -8.46
C ASP A 168 -9.78 -13.57 -7.71
N ILE A 169 -10.99 -13.40 -8.23
CA ILE A 169 -12.00 -12.47 -7.68
C ILE A 169 -12.29 -12.75 -6.20
N LYS A 170 -12.40 -14.03 -5.81
CA LYS A 170 -12.67 -14.43 -4.41
C LYS A 170 -11.53 -13.97 -3.49
N ASN A 171 -10.29 -14.19 -3.89
CA ASN A 171 -9.11 -13.78 -3.12
C ASN A 171 -8.94 -12.26 -3.11
N GLN A 172 -9.24 -11.55 -4.22
CA GLN A 172 -9.24 -10.09 -4.25
C GLN A 172 -10.23 -9.50 -3.23
N LEU A 173 -11.48 -9.97 -3.24
CA LEU A 173 -12.50 -9.51 -2.29
C LEU A 173 -12.14 -9.83 -0.84
N SER A 174 -11.60 -11.03 -0.59
CA SER A 174 -11.14 -11.42 0.75
C SER A 174 -10.02 -10.50 1.24
N LEU A 175 -9.05 -10.20 0.37
CA LEU A 175 -7.97 -9.28 0.68
C LEU A 175 -8.49 -7.87 0.97
N MET A 176 -9.35 -7.32 0.12
CA MET A 176 -9.90 -5.97 0.34
C MET A 176 -10.69 -5.86 1.65
N ARG A 177 -11.45 -6.88 2.03
CA ARG A 177 -12.14 -6.94 3.34
C ARG A 177 -11.13 -6.93 4.50
N ARG A 178 -10.02 -7.67 4.40
CA ARG A 178 -8.95 -7.64 5.41
C ARG A 178 -8.28 -6.27 5.51
N LEU A 179 -7.99 -5.62 4.37
CA LEU A 179 -7.45 -4.26 4.36
C LEU A 179 -8.43 -3.27 5.01
N ARG A 180 -9.74 -3.42 4.75
CA ARG A 180 -10.76 -2.61 5.38
C ARG A 180 -10.76 -2.79 6.90
N SER A 181 -10.76 -4.04 7.38
CA SER A 181 -10.67 -4.34 8.81
C SER A 181 -9.42 -3.74 9.47
N LEU A 182 -8.27 -3.80 8.79
CA LEU A 182 -7.03 -3.19 9.28
C LEU A 182 -7.11 -1.66 9.36
N ALA A 183 -7.81 -1.02 8.43
CA ALA A 183 -8.08 0.41 8.51
C ALA A 183 -8.99 0.71 9.72
N GLU A 184 -10.08 -0.04 9.90
CA GLU A 184 -10.99 0.09 11.07
C GLU A 184 -10.27 -0.13 12.41
N GLU A 185 -9.19 -0.92 12.44
CA GLU A 185 -8.30 -1.05 13.61
C GLU A 185 -7.39 0.18 13.82
N GLY A 186 -7.51 1.23 13.00
CA GLY A 186 -6.78 2.49 13.14
C GLY A 186 -5.55 2.65 12.27
N ARG A 187 -5.26 1.73 11.34
CA ARG A 187 -4.14 1.89 10.40
C ARG A 187 -4.53 2.77 9.21
N GLY A 188 -3.63 3.65 8.77
CA GLY A 188 -3.79 4.34 7.49
C GLY A 188 -3.28 3.46 6.35
N ILE A 189 -4.10 3.21 5.32
CA ILE A 189 -3.74 2.34 4.21
C ILE A 189 -3.78 3.12 2.90
N LEU A 190 -2.64 3.19 2.20
CA LEU A 190 -2.55 3.72 0.84
C LEU A 190 -2.26 2.57 -0.11
N THR A 191 -3.20 2.29 -1.02
CA THR A 191 -3.05 1.20 -1.98
C THR A 191 -3.10 1.69 -3.41
N VAL A 192 -2.18 1.25 -4.25
CA VAL A 192 -2.26 1.41 -5.69
C VAL A 192 -3.15 0.31 -6.26
N MET A 193 -4.12 0.67 -7.07
CA MET A 193 -5.06 -0.28 -7.66
C MET A 193 -5.23 -0.05 -9.17
N HIS A 194 -5.39 -1.16 -9.91
CA HIS A 194 -5.81 -1.14 -11.31
C HIS A 194 -7.32 -1.28 -11.45
N ASP A 195 -7.95 -2.04 -10.56
CA ASP A 195 -9.40 -2.25 -10.59
C ASP A 195 -10.10 -1.05 -9.94
N ILE A 196 -10.71 -0.22 -10.80
CA ILE A 196 -11.45 0.98 -10.39
C ILE A 196 -12.69 0.58 -9.58
N THR A 197 -13.34 -0.54 -9.91
CA THR A 197 -14.53 -1.02 -9.21
C THR A 197 -14.19 -1.42 -7.77
N LEU A 198 -13.08 -2.14 -7.55
CA LEU A 198 -12.61 -2.44 -6.20
C LEU A 198 -12.24 -1.16 -5.43
N ALA A 199 -11.58 -0.20 -6.09
CA ALA A 199 -11.23 1.07 -5.46
C ALA A 199 -12.49 1.82 -5.00
N LEU A 200 -13.51 1.92 -5.85
CA LEU A 200 -14.79 2.59 -5.54
C LEU A 200 -15.56 1.91 -4.40
N ASN A 201 -15.52 0.57 -4.34
CA ASN A 201 -16.30 -0.19 -3.35
C ASN A 201 -15.66 -0.25 -1.96
N PHE A 202 -14.33 -0.15 -1.87
CA PHE A 202 -13.63 -0.41 -0.60
C PHE A 202 -12.93 0.80 0.01
N SER A 203 -12.70 1.87 -0.76
CA SER A 203 -11.92 3.02 -0.29
C SER A 203 -12.79 4.10 0.35
N ASP A 204 -12.23 4.79 1.34
CA ASP A 204 -12.80 6.04 1.90
C ASP A 204 -12.45 7.23 1.01
N LYS A 205 -11.27 7.23 0.42
CA LYS A 205 -10.76 8.24 -0.50
C LYS A 205 -10.09 7.60 -1.71
N ILE A 206 -10.19 8.29 -2.83
CA ILE A 206 -9.53 7.90 -4.07
C ILE A 206 -8.74 9.09 -4.62
N ALA A 207 -7.47 8.86 -4.90
CA ALA A 207 -6.61 9.78 -5.63
C ALA A 207 -6.49 9.30 -7.08
N VAL A 208 -6.87 10.14 -8.02
CA VAL A 208 -6.69 9.88 -9.46
C VAL A 208 -5.39 10.52 -9.92
N LEU A 209 -4.41 9.70 -10.27
CA LEU A 209 -3.09 10.13 -10.71
C LEU A 209 -2.99 10.05 -12.24
N SER A 210 -2.67 11.17 -12.88
CA SER A 210 -2.46 11.24 -14.32
C SER A 210 -1.33 12.21 -14.66
N GLY A 211 -0.44 11.83 -15.56
CA GLY A 211 0.69 12.66 -15.97
C GLY A 211 1.58 13.16 -14.82
N GLY A 212 1.75 12.36 -13.77
CA GLY A 212 2.56 12.72 -12.59
C GLY A 212 1.90 13.69 -11.62
N ASN A 213 0.60 13.99 -11.79
CA ASN A 213 -0.18 14.88 -10.92
C ASN A 213 -1.41 14.18 -10.36
N ILE A 214 -1.85 14.53 -9.14
CA ILE A 214 -3.18 14.19 -8.68
C ILE A 214 -4.18 15.13 -9.35
N VAL A 215 -4.98 14.57 -10.28
CA VAL A 215 -5.99 15.33 -11.03
C VAL A 215 -7.34 15.35 -10.32
N PHE A 216 -7.53 14.45 -9.36
CA PHE A 216 -8.70 14.45 -8.49
C PHE A 216 -8.38 13.70 -7.18
N TYR A 217 -8.92 14.18 -6.06
CA TYR A 217 -8.85 13.52 -4.76
C TYR A 217 -10.15 13.74 -3.98
N GLY A 218 -10.85 12.67 -3.63
CA GLY A 218 -12.14 12.74 -2.95
C GLY A 218 -12.68 11.38 -2.56
N THR A 219 -13.92 11.36 -2.08
CA THR A 219 -14.68 10.13 -1.81
C THR A 219 -15.04 9.42 -3.12
N PRO A 220 -15.36 8.11 -3.09
CA PRO A 220 -15.84 7.39 -4.27
C PRO A 220 -17.00 8.09 -4.98
N GLN A 221 -17.96 8.65 -4.23
CA GLN A 221 -19.11 9.37 -4.79
C GLN A 221 -18.69 10.67 -5.49
N GLU A 222 -17.74 11.42 -4.91
CA GLU A 222 -17.21 12.64 -5.53
C GLU A 222 -16.46 12.32 -6.81
N VAL A 223 -15.66 11.24 -6.84
CA VAL A 223 -14.94 10.76 -8.04
C VAL A 223 -15.92 10.42 -9.15
N LEU A 224 -17.01 9.71 -8.87
CA LEU A 224 -18.05 9.39 -9.88
C LEU A 224 -18.73 10.63 -10.42
N LYS A 225 -19.15 11.54 -9.53
CA LYS A 225 -19.86 12.77 -9.91
C LYS A 225 -18.99 13.72 -10.74
N SER A 226 -17.68 13.71 -10.55
CA SER A 226 -16.74 14.60 -11.26
C SER A 226 -16.57 14.26 -12.74
N GLY A 227 -16.91 13.03 -13.16
CA GLY A 227 -16.64 12.55 -14.51
C GLY A 227 -15.15 12.29 -14.80
N ILE A 228 -14.27 12.40 -13.80
CA ILE A 228 -12.82 12.28 -13.98
C ILE A 228 -12.42 10.89 -14.49
N ILE A 229 -13.15 9.84 -14.11
CA ILE A 229 -12.89 8.47 -14.59
C ILE A 229 -13.04 8.41 -16.11
N LYS A 230 -14.11 9.00 -16.66
CA LYS A 230 -14.30 9.07 -18.12
C LYS A 230 -13.17 9.82 -18.81
N THR A 231 -12.75 10.94 -18.23
CA THR A 231 -11.68 11.78 -18.80
C THR A 231 -10.32 11.07 -18.80
N VAL A 232 -10.01 10.32 -17.73
CA VAL A 232 -8.67 9.73 -17.52
C VAL A 232 -8.55 8.32 -18.10
N PHE A 233 -9.63 7.53 -18.08
CA PHE A 233 -9.61 6.11 -18.44
C PHE A 233 -10.44 5.78 -19.69
N ASP A 234 -11.20 6.75 -20.24
CA ASP A 234 -12.13 6.58 -21.36
C ASP A 234 -13.19 5.48 -21.12
N VAL A 235 -13.62 5.33 -19.87
CA VAL A 235 -14.66 4.38 -19.46
C VAL A 235 -15.76 5.11 -18.68
N GLU A 236 -17.00 4.61 -18.78
CA GLU A 236 -18.11 5.08 -17.95
C GLU A 236 -18.39 4.06 -16.85
N ILE A 237 -18.70 4.57 -15.66
CA ILE A 237 -19.07 3.75 -14.51
C ILE A 237 -20.48 4.16 -14.08
N ASN A 238 -21.34 3.16 -13.88
CA ASN A 238 -22.69 3.38 -13.38
C ASN A 238 -22.68 3.73 -11.88
N ASN A 239 -23.81 4.22 -11.36
CA ASN A 239 -23.97 4.56 -9.94
C ASN A 239 -23.86 3.35 -9.00
N ASP A 240 -24.02 2.14 -9.50
CA ASP A 240 -23.82 0.87 -8.80
C ASP A 240 -22.37 0.37 -8.86
N TYR A 241 -21.44 1.22 -9.34
CA TYR A 241 -20.00 0.93 -9.54
C TYR A 241 -19.71 -0.14 -10.62
N SER A 242 -20.68 -0.51 -11.44
CA SER A 242 -20.43 -1.38 -12.59
C SER A 242 -19.84 -0.61 -13.77
N LEU A 243 -18.88 -1.24 -14.47
CA LEU A 243 -18.25 -0.69 -15.67
C LEU A 243 -19.19 -0.78 -16.86
N LYS A 244 -19.37 0.33 -17.57
CA LYS A 244 -20.06 0.41 -18.86
C LYS A 244 -19.00 0.57 -19.95
N ILE A 245 -18.78 -0.46 -20.74
CA ILE A 245 -17.89 -0.39 -21.91
C ILE A 245 -18.72 0.20 -23.06
N LYS A 246 -18.29 1.33 -23.62
CA LYS A 246 -18.85 1.81 -24.89
C LYS A 246 -18.51 0.79 -25.97
N LYS A 247 -19.56 0.31 -26.67
CA LYS A 247 -19.41 -0.44 -27.92
C LYS A 247 -19.01 0.47 -29.04
#